data_db8ca91543e46220b3753c11840f88f9
#
_entry.id   db8ca91543e46220b3753c11840f88f9
#
_cell.length_a   1.000
_cell.length_b   1.000
_cell.length_c   1.000
_cell.angle_alpha   90.00
_cell.angle_beta   90.00
_cell.angle_gamma   90.00
#
_symmetry.space_group_name_H-M   'P 1'
#
loop_
_entity.id
_entity.type
_entity.pdbx_description
1 polymer ?
#
loop_
_entity_poly.entity_id
_entity_poly.type
_entity_poly.pdbx_seq_one_letter_code
_entity_poly.pdbx_strand_id
1 'polypeptide(L)'
;MSQSTQGSITIKRLRNGDSLYLTLELNGKPLYQGIDKDTLAVTPDWGDAANQPVITPKAASVRGNSVTLSNFGWSNNGVEIVFNGATSGNWKTDSTGKFSLNLVTGALKIIGNLASEINTANDSLTFTCQASVGGVEYNLTKSIDVIIQLAGASSYFGSVIASTEQITEAVTTSTLTTKLMLASQDLTDYYVKWYKDDTLWSDKNGQKTITVGRADIDGTQLFIAEFFRSSSDTTPIYRTGIRITDTLDDMQVICYISSENKEVDTGKPVTVSAKIVNMRTNATVSPSNPVWRMDVMEKSTWTSIKSSATNSITVTTDETDRNGEQNDVEVTAEVTWNE
;
A
#
# COMPACT_ATOMS: atom_id res chain seq x y z
N MET A 1 35.43 49.47 16.17
CA MET A 1 34.03 49.04 16.19
C MET A 1 34.02 47.63 15.58
N SER A 2 33.69 46.65 16.40
CA SER A 2 33.59 45.23 15.93
C SER A 2 32.20 45.03 15.39
N GLN A 3 32.07 44.71 14.09
CA GLN A 3 30.80 44.25 13.49
C GLN A 3 30.83 42.74 13.49
N SER A 4 29.87 42.11 14.16
CA SER A 4 29.60 40.70 14.05
C SER A 4 28.31 40.50 13.22
N THR A 5 28.40 39.86 12.07
CA THR A 5 27.25 39.36 11.32
C THR A 5 27.06 37.90 11.67
N GLN A 6 25.88 37.56 12.23
CA GLN A 6 25.44 36.19 12.41
C GLN A 6 24.63 35.76 11.18
N GLY A 7 25.13 34.78 10.41
CA GLY A 7 24.37 34.07 9.40
C GLY A 7 23.85 32.74 9.98
N SER A 8 22.55 32.59 10.09
CA SER A 8 21.94 31.32 10.49
C SER A 8 21.52 30.53 9.25
N ILE A 9 22.12 29.36 9.05
CA ILE A 9 21.59 28.36 8.09
C ILE A 9 20.56 27.53 8.83
N THR A 10 19.32 27.64 8.44
CA THR A 10 18.29 26.67 8.88
C THR A 10 18.46 25.41 8.05
N ILE A 11 19.19 24.41 8.55
CA ILE A 11 19.13 23.05 8.01
C ILE A 11 17.76 22.53 8.39
N LYS A 12 16.79 22.65 7.49
CA LYS A 12 15.52 21.93 7.63
C LYS A 12 15.84 20.46 7.44
N ARG A 13 15.87 19.71 8.55
CA ARG A 13 15.73 18.26 8.45
C ARG A 13 14.38 18.01 7.80
N LEU A 14 14.36 17.66 6.52
CA LEU A 14 13.18 17.07 5.89
C LEU A 14 12.94 15.75 6.67
N ARG A 15 12.05 15.80 7.64
CA ARG A 15 11.42 14.59 8.11
C ARG A 15 10.49 14.22 6.96
N ASN A 16 10.98 13.39 6.04
CA ASN A 16 10.07 12.64 5.20
C ASN A 16 9.16 11.90 6.18
N GLY A 17 7.89 12.27 6.18
CA GLY A 17 6.90 11.61 6.98
C GLY A 17 6.99 10.11 6.68
N ASP A 18 6.77 9.28 7.68
CA ASP A 18 6.66 7.85 7.45
C ASP A 18 5.44 7.64 6.56
N SER A 19 5.61 6.92 5.45
CA SER A 19 4.48 6.54 4.60
C SER A 19 3.86 5.29 5.21
N LEU A 20 2.54 5.30 5.35
CA LEU A 20 1.79 4.18 5.91
C LEU A 20 0.96 3.53 4.82
N TYR A 21 1.04 2.20 4.75
CA TYR A 21 0.14 1.39 3.95
C TYR A 21 -0.96 0.83 4.84
N LEU A 22 -2.21 0.97 4.41
CA LEU A 22 -3.36 0.35 5.05
C LEU A 22 -4.00 -0.64 4.08
N THR A 23 -4.15 -1.88 4.53
CA THR A 23 -4.86 -2.95 3.81
C THR A 23 -6.03 -3.47 4.63
N LEU A 24 -7.00 -4.07 3.94
CA LEU A 24 -8.17 -4.72 4.53
C LEU A 24 -8.14 -6.19 4.11
N GLU A 25 -7.62 -7.05 4.97
CA GLU A 25 -7.40 -8.47 4.67
C GLU A 25 -8.61 -9.33 5.04
N LEU A 26 -8.92 -10.30 4.19
CA LEU A 26 -10.05 -11.20 4.37
C LEU A 26 -9.61 -12.52 5.02
N ASN A 27 -10.50 -13.12 5.81
CA ASN A 27 -10.30 -14.43 6.44
C ASN A 27 -10.47 -15.64 5.49
N GLY A 28 -10.21 -15.47 4.19
CA GLY A 28 -10.41 -16.50 3.18
C GLY A 28 -11.85 -16.65 2.69
N LYS A 29 -12.77 -15.79 3.12
CA LYS A 29 -14.15 -15.71 2.65
C LYS A 29 -14.27 -14.53 1.68
N PRO A 30 -14.82 -14.73 0.45
CA PRO A 30 -15.03 -13.63 -0.47
C PRO A 30 -16.13 -12.69 0.01
N LEU A 31 -15.99 -11.39 -0.28
CA LEU A 31 -17.04 -10.39 -0.07
C LEU A 31 -18.01 -10.41 -1.27
N TYR A 32 -18.75 -11.49 -1.37
CA TYR A 32 -19.73 -11.71 -2.42
C TYR A 32 -21.00 -12.33 -1.85
N GLN A 33 -22.17 -11.82 -2.27
CA GLN A 33 -23.45 -12.47 -2.08
C GLN A 33 -24.24 -12.49 -3.39
N GLY A 34 -24.75 -13.66 -3.76
CA GLY A 34 -25.76 -13.81 -4.79
C GLY A 34 -27.15 -13.82 -4.16
N ILE A 35 -28.10 -13.13 -4.77
CA ILE A 35 -29.53 -13.27 -4.45
C ILE A 35 -30.23 -13.94 -5.63
N ASP A 36 -30.91 -15.04 -5.37
CA ASP A 36 -31.70 -15.72 -6.40
C ASP A 36 -32.91 -14.86 -6.78
N LYS A 37 -33.07 -14.57 -8.07
CA LYS A 37 -34.10 -13.65 -8.56
C LYS A 37 -35.55 -14.17 -8.37
N ASP A 38 -35.72 -15.48 -8.23
CA ASP A 38 -37.04 -16.12 -8.16
C ASP A 38 -37.44 -16.50 -6.72
N THR A 39 -36.44 -16.96 -5.93
CA THR A 39 -36.67 -17.40 -4.54
C THR A 39 -36.25 -16.38 -3.50
N LEU A 40 -35.51 -15.36 -3.89
CA LEU A 40 -34.87 -14.34 -3.03
C LEU A 40 -33.91 -14.95 -2.00
N ALA A 41 -33.49 -16.19 -2.18
CA ALA A 41 -32.49 -16.83 -1.34
C ALA A 41 -31.14 -16.19 -1.55
N VAL A 42 -30.47 -15.85 -0.44
CA VAL A 42 -29.13 -15.24 -0.45
C VAL A 42 -28.08 -16.30 -0.19
N THR A 43 -27.03 -16.33 -1.03
CA THR A 43 -25.94 -17.29 -0.89
C THR A 43 -24.58 -16.62 -1.22
N PRO A 44 -23.51 -16.84 -0.42
CA PRO A 44 -23.57 -17.56 0.87
C PRO A 44 -24.42 -16.80 1.90
N ASP A 45 -25.11 -17.55 2.77
CA ASP A 45 -25.83 -16.96 3.90
C ASP A 45 -24.84 -16.56 5.01
N TRP A 46 -24.64 -15.27 5.23
CA TRP A 46 -23.75 -14.75 6.27
C TRP A 46 -24.38 -14.74 7.65
N GLY A 47 -25.66 -15.09 7.78
CA GLY A 47 -26.26 -15.45 9.05
C GLY A 47 -25.66 -16.73 9.64
N ASP A 48 -25.18 -17.63 8.78
CA ASP A 48 -24.42 -18.82 9.20
C ASP A 48 -22.97 -18.45 9.54
N ALA A 49 -22.54 -18.76 10.77
CA ALA A 49 -21.21 -18.47 11.27
C ALA A 49 -20.07 -19.07 10.40
N ALA A 50 -20.33 -20.18 9.72
CA ALA A 50 -19.36 -20.80 8.82
C ALA A 50 -19.05 -19.95 7.58
N ASN A 51 -19.97 -19.06 7.18
CA ASN A 51 -19.86 -18.26 5.97
C ASN A 51 -19.43 -16.81 6.23
N GLN A 52 -19.39 -16.37 7.49
CA GLN A 52 -19.14 -14.97 7.87
C GLN A 52 -17.76 -14.48 7.42
N PRO A 53 -17.68 -13.44 6.58
CA PRO A 53 -16.41 -12.81 6.27
C PRO A 53 -15.94 -11.94 7.43
N VAL A 54 -14.62 -11.93 7.64
CA VAL A 54 -13.96 -11.02 8.56
C VAL A 54 -12.96 -10.20 7.78
N ILE A 55 -13.07 -8.89 7.89
CA ILE A 55 -12.18 -7.90 7.27
C ILE A 55 -11.28 -7.37 8.36
N THR A 56 -9.98 -7.63 8.27
CA THR A 56 -9.01 -7.21 9.27
C THR A 56 -8.14 -6.08 8.71
N PRO A 57 -8.22 -4.87 9.29
CA PRO A 57 -7.32 -3.78 8.90
C PRO A 57 -5.90 -4.09 9.37
N LYS A 58 -4.93 -3.88 8.49
CA LYS A 58 -3.51 -3.94 8.80
C LYS A 58 -2.83 -2.71 8.25
N ALA A 59 -1.96 -2.11 9.06
CA ALA A 59 -1.12 -1.02 8.61
C ALA A 59 0.36 -1.37 8.79
N ALA A 60 1.16 -0.98 7.82
CA ALA A 60 2.60 -1.09 7.86
C ALA A 60 3.25 0.25 7.57
N SER A 61 4.38 0.50 8.23
CA SER A 61 5.26 1.63 7.98
C SER A 61 6.28 1.23 6.92
N VAL A 62 6.49 2.09 5.93
CA VAL A 62 7.56 1.93 4.93
C VAL A 62 8.93 1.80 5.60
N ARG A 63 9.11 2.44 6.75
CA ARG A 63 10.37 2.41 7.51
C ARG A 63 10.48 1.23 8.47
N GLY A 64 9.52 0.31 8.47
CA GLY A 64 9.49 -0.83 9.39
C GLY A 64 9.22 -0.44 10.85
N ASN A 65 8.73 0.78 11.10
CA ASN A 65 8.36 1.20 12.45
C ASN A 65 7.07 0.47 12.88
N SER A 66 6.96 0.22 14.18
CA SER A 66 5.71 -0.34 14.74
C SER A 66 4.55 0.65 14.57
N VAL A 67 3.44 0.16 14.03
CA VAL A 67 2.21 0.94 13.81
C VAL A 67 1.16 0.45 14.80
N THR A 68 0.55 1.38 15.54
CA THR A 68 -0.59 1.07 16.43
C THR A 68 -1.84 1.72 15.87
N LEU A 69 -2.89 0.94 15.69
CA LEU A 69 -4.19 1.44 15.23
C LEU A 69 -5.14 1.67 16.41
N SER A 70 -5.93 2.74 16.33
CA SER A 70 -6.94 3.13 17.34
C SER A 70 -8.09 3.90 16.68
N ASN A 71 -9.13 4.22 17.45
CA ASN A 71 -10.28 5.03 17.01
C ASN A 71 -10.92 4.47 15.74
N PHE A 72 -11.29 3.18 15.79
CA PHE A 72 -11.84 2.45 14.66
C PHE A 72 -13.27 2.90 14.31
N GLY A 73 -13.48 3.23 13.04
CA GLY A 73 -14.79 3.51 12.47
C GLY A 73 -15.03 2.68 11.20
N TRP A 74 -16.28 2.32 10.98
CA TRP A 74 -16.73 1.69 9.75
C TRP A 74 -17.99 2.37 9.22
N SER A 75 -18.11 2.46 7.92
CA SER A 75 -19.33 2.90 7.26
C SER A 75 -19.70 1.95 6.12
N ASN A 76 -20.99 1.85 5.83
CA ASN A 76 -21.52 1.15 4.67
C ASN A 76 -22.20 2.16 3.74
N ASN A 77 -21.76 2.23 2.50
CA ASN A 77 -22.23 3.21 1.49
C ASN A 77 -22.22 4.65 2.02
N GLY A 78 -21.18 5.01 2.78
CA GLY A 78 -21.03 6.34 3.39
C GLY A 78 -21.86 6.57 4.67
N VAL A 79 -22.67 5.60 5.10
CA VAL A 79 -23.44 5.69 6.36
C VAL A 79 -22.64 5.00 7.46
N GLU A 80 -22.39 5.72 8.56
CA GLU A 80 -21.66 5.19 9.71
C GLU A 80 -22.37 3.98 10.33
N ILE A 81 -21.60 2.91 10.60
CA ILE A 81 -22.09 1.73 11.32
C ILE A 81 -21.90 1.97 12.81
N VAL A 82 -23.01 2.13 13.53
CA VAL A 82 -22.99 2.41 14.97
C VAL A 82 -23.02 1.09 15.75
N PHE A 83 -21.91 0.75 16.40
CA PHE A 83 -21.78 -0.46 17.20
C PHE A 83 -22.28 -0.23 18.64
N ASN A 84 -23.57 -0.36 18.84
CA ASN A 84 -24.26 -0.15 20.12
C ASN A 84 -25.02 -1.39 20.65
N GLY A 85 -24.90 -2.52 19.93
CA GLY A 85 -25.53 -3.78 20.31
C GLY A 85 -24.77 -4.59 21.37
N ALA A 86 -25.03 -5.88 21.41
CA ALA A 86 -24.43 -6.79 22.40
C ALA A 86 -22.91 -6.93 22.22
N THR A 87 -22.21 -7.11 23.35
CA THR A 87 -20.77 -7.41 23.36
C THR A 87 -20.55 -8.86 23.76
N SER A 88 -19.73 -9.58 22.97
CA SER A 88 -19.29 -10.94 23.25
C SER A 88 -17.79 -11.05 23.06
N GLY A 89 -17.02 -11.21 24.12
CA GLY A 89 -15.56 -11.11 24.11
C GLY A 89 -15.12 -9.73 23.63
N ASN A 90 -14.28 -9.70 22.61
CA ASN A 90 -13.81 -8.44 21.99
C ASN A 90 -14.73 -7.92 20.86
N TRP A 91 -15.85 -8.59 20.60
CA TRP A 91 -16.73 -8.24 19.49
C TRP A 91 -17.98 -7.51 19.99
N LYS A 92 -18.32 -6.42 19.34
CA LYS A 92 -19.52 -5.62 19.62
C LYS A 92 -20.35 -5.48 18.35
N THR A 93 -21.64 -5.86 18.44
CA THR A 93 -22.55 -5.81 17.31
C THR A 93 -23.12 -4.41 17.08
N ASP A 94 -23.54 -4.16 15.85
CA ASP A 94 -24.38 -3.00 15.52
C ASP A 94 -25.85 -3.26 15.91
N SER A 95 -26.70 -2.24 15.82
CA SER A 95 -28.14 -2.35 16.14
C SER A 95 -28.94 -3.14 15.11
N THR A 96 -28.42 -3.29 13.89
CA THR A 96 -29.11 -4.01 12.81
C THR A 96 -28.83 -5.50 12.85
N GLY A 97 -27.82 -5.94 13.60
CA GLY A 97 -27.38 -7.33 13.66
C GLY A 97 -26.69 -7.82 12.38
N LYS A 98 -26.21 -6.90 11.54
CA LYS A 98 -25.51 -7.24 10.30
C LYS A 98 -23.99 -7.19 10.44
N PHE A 99 -23.48 -6.43 11.41
CA PHE A 99 -22.05 -6.19 11.59
C PHE A 99 -21.60 -6.41 13.03
N SER A 100 -20.35 -6.78 13.20
CA SER A 100 -19.70 -6.88 14.50
C SER A 100 -18.27 -6.37 14.43
N LEU A 101 -17.92 -5.40 15.29
CA LEU A 101 -16.60 -4.78 15.39
C LEU A 101 -15.76 -5.47 16.47
N ASN A 102 -14.53 -5.83 16.13
CA ASN A 102 -13.54 -6.19 17.14
C ASN A 102 -12.93 -4.91 17.73
N LEU A 103 -13.18 -4.69 19.02
CA LEU A 103 -12.77 -3.47 19.72
C LEU A 103 -11.25 -3.34 19.92
N VAL A 104 -10.50 -4.45 19.74
CA VAL A 104 -9.05 -4.47 19.93
C VAL A 104 -8.31 -4.29 18.61
N THR A 105 -8.80 -4.92 17.54
CA THR A 105 -8.11 -4.96 16.25
C THR A 105 -8.73 -4.06 15.18
N GLY A 106 -9.94 -3.53 15.43
CA GLY A 106 -10.71 -2.80 14.42
C GLY A 106 -11.32 -3.69 13.34
N ALA A 107 -11.17 -5.02 13.43
CA ALA A 107 -11.71 -5.92 12.42
C ALA A 107 -13.24 -5.89 12.38
N LEU A 108 -13.80 -5.93 11.17
CA LEU A 108 -15.24 -6.01 10.92
C LEU A 108 -15.60 -7.45 10.54
N LYS A 109 -16.57 -8.02 11.26
CA LYS A 109 -17.22 -9.27 10.89
C LYS A 109 -18.60 -8.96 10.34
N ILE A 110 -18.95 -9.50 9.18
CA ILE A 110 -20.30 -9.41 8.64
C ILE A 110 -21.06 -10.66 9.11
N ILE A 111 -22.12 -10.45 9.90
CA ILE A 111 -22.86 -11.51 10.61
C ILE A 111 -24.30 -11.63 10.12
N GLY A 112 -24.69 -10.84 9.12
CA GLY A 112 -26.00 -10.91 8.48
C GLY A 112 -25.92 -10.57 7.01
N ASN A 113 -26.89 -11.03 6.23
CA ASN A 113 -26.93 -10.80 4.80
C ASN A 113 -27.09 -9.32 4.48
N LEU A 114 -26.23 -8.82 3.56
CA LEU A 114 -26.35 -7.48 2.99
C LEU A 114 -27.26 -7.51 1.77
N ALA A 115 -27.13 -8.52 0.92
CA ALA A 115 -28.03 -8.74 -0.20
C ALA A 115 -29.47 -8.96 0.28
N SER A 116 -30.43 -8.35 -0.40
CA SER A 116 -31.86 -8.49 -0.16
C SER A 116 -32.64 -8.09 -1.40
N GLU A 117 -33.94 -8.29 -1.42
CA GLU A 117 -34.82 -7.85 -2.49
C GLU A 117 -34.67 -6.35 -2.85
N ILE A 118 -34.39 -5.52 -1.84
CA ILE A 118 -34.21 -4.06 -1.99
C ILE A 118 -32.73 -3.64 -2.08
N ASN A 119 -31.79 -4.56 -1.86
CA ASN A 119 -30.36 -4.31 -2.00
C ASN A 119 -29.74 -5.36 -2.92
N THR A 120 -29.72 -5.05 -4.21
CA THR A 120 -29.18 -5.88 -5.28
C THR A 120 -27.96 -5.23 -5.96
N ALA A 121 -27.50 -4.11 -5.44
CA ALA A 121 -26.30 -3.39 -5.89
C ALA A 121 -25.13 -3.63 -4.93
N ASN A 122 -23.91 -3.44 -5.42
CA ASN A 122 -22.72 -3.54 -4.60
C ASN A 122 -22.75 -2.55 -3.44
N ASP A 123 -22.35 -3.02 -2.28
CA ASP A 123 -22.08 -2.16 -1.12
C ASP A 123 -20.59 -1.80 -1.05
N SER A 124 -20.27 -0.64 -0.49
CA SER A 124 -18.90 -0.19 -0.22
C SER A 124 -18.70 0.00 1.28
N LEU A 125 -17.81 -0.81 1.86
CA LEU A 125 -17.43 -0.71 3.26
C LEU A 125 -16.18 0.15 3.39
N THR A 126 -16.24 1.21 4.18
CA THR A 126 -15.10 2.12 4.41
C THR A 126 -14.67 2.04 5.85
N PHE A 127 -13.39 1.72 6.04
CA PHE A 127 -12.72 1.73 7.33
C PHE A 127 -12.00 3.06 7.55
N THR A 128 -12.07 3.57 8.77
CA THR A 128 -11.32 4.75 9.24
C THR A 128 -10.65 4.44 10.57
N CYS A 129 -9.45 4.95 10.78
CA CYS A 129 -8.76 4.81 12.06
C CYS A 129 -7.71 5.92 12.26
N GLN A 130 -7.21 6.03 13.48
CA GLN A 130 -5.96 6.70 13.79
C GLN A 130 -4.83 5.67 13.85
N ALA A 131 -3.70 5.97 13.18
CA ALA A 131 -2.47 5.20 13.23
C ALA A 131 -1.39 6.00 13.94
N SER A 132 -0.75 5.45 14.96
CA SER A 132 0.35 6.08 15.68
C SER A 132 1.67 5.41 15.30
N VAL A 133 2.64 6.21 14.87
CA VAL A 133 4.00 5.77 14.51
C VAL A 133 5.01 6.76 15.09
N GLY A 134 5.89 6.28 15.96
CA GLY A 134 6.93 7.11 16.57
C GLY A 134 6.38 8.35 17.31
N GLY A 135 5.16 8.28 17.84
CA GLY A 135 4.48 9.37 18.53
C GLY A 135 3.81 10.40 17.60
N VAL A 136 3.72 10.11 16.30
CA VAL A 136 2.98 10.92 15.32
C VAL A 136 1.70 10.19 14.95
N GLU A 137 0.59 10.90 14.91
CA GLU A 137 -0.73 10.35 14.56
C GLU A 137 -1.10 10.69 13.12
N TYR A 138 -1.69 9.70 12.43
CA TYR A 138 -2.16 9.79 11.06
C TYR A 138 -3.59 9.29 11.00
N ASN A 139 -4.47 9.98 10.26
CA ASN A 139 -5.80 9.48 9.95
C ASN A 139 -5.72 8.65 8.68
N LEU A 140 -6.10 7.39 8.75
CA LEU A 140 -6.11 6.48 7.62
C LEU A 140 -7.53 6.10 7.24
N THR A 141 -7.76 5.94 5.96
CA THR A 141 -9.04 5.53 5.38
C THR A 141 -8.80 4.54 4.25
N LYS A 142 -9.59 3.48 4.21
CA LYS A 142 -9.55 2.47 3.13
C LYS A 142 -10.94 1.90 2.91
N SER A 143 -11.32 1.72 1.64
CA SER A 143 -12.60 1.10 1.26
C SER A 143 -12.37 -0.25 0.63
N ILE A 144 -13.37 -1.13 0.77
CA ILE A 144 -13.46 -2.44 0.12
C ILE A 144 -14.91 -2.67 -0.30
N ASP A 145 -15.10 -3.22 -1.51
CA ASP A 145 -16.43 -3.44 -2.04
C ASP A 145 -16.97 -4.84 -1.70
N VAL A 146 -18.25 -4.88 -1.38
CA VAL A 146 -19.02 -6.12 -1.28
C VAL A 146 -19.79 -6.29 -2.58
N ILE A 147 -19.51 -7.35 -3.31
CA ILE A 147 -20.19 -7.63 -4.56
C ILE A 147 -21.55 -8.29 -4.26
N ILE A 148 -22.61 -7.61 -4.65
CA ILE A 148 -23.98 -8.16 -4.57
C ILE A 148 -24.49 -8.35 -5.99
N GLN A 149 -24.91 -9.57 -6.32
CA GLN A 149 -25.37 -9.90 -7.64
C GLN A 149 -26.72 -10.59 -7.60
N LEU A 150 -27.66 -10.05 -8.36
CA LEU A 150 -28.90 -10.77 -8.66
C LEU A 150 -28.54 -11.95 -9.58
N ALA A 151 -28.48 -13.15 -9.02
CA ALA A 151 -27.93 -14.32 -9.68
C ALA A 151 -29.02 -15.11 -10.36
N GLY A 152 -28.86 -15.28 -11.69
CA GLY A 152 -29.50 -16.40 -12.39
C GLY A 152 -28.62 -17.65 -12.33
N ALA A 153 -29.15 -18.80 -12.70
CA ALA A 153 -28.47 -20.11 -12.65
C ALA A 153 -27.13 -20.21 -13.44
N SER A 154 -26.77 -19.19 -14.20
CA SER A 154 -25.55 -19.15 -15.05
C SER A 154 -24.54 -18.03 -14.68
N SER A 155 -24.73 -17.36 -13.56
CA SER A 155 -23.83 -16.29 -13.17
C SER A 155 -22.57 -16.83 -12.51
N TYR A 156 -21.40 -16.53 -13.10
CA TYR A 156 -20.09 -16.84 -12.53
C TYR A 156 -19.58 -15.68 -11.71
N PHE A 157 -18.94 -15.98 -10.58
CA PHE A 157 -18.17 -15.05 -9.80
C PHE A 157 -16.82 -15.67 -9.42
N GLY A 158 -15.73 -14.98 -9.73
CA GLY A 158 -14.38 -15.39 -9.37
C GLY A 158 -13.74 -14.40 -8.39
N SER A 159 -12.94 -14.90 -7.46
CA SER A 159 -12.17 -14.08 -6.54
C SER A 159 -10.75 -14.59 -6.40
N VAL A 160 -9.83 -13.67 -6.08
CA VAL A 160 -8.48 -13.95 -5.63
C VAL A 160 -8.35 -13.41 -4.20
N ILE A 161 -7.94 -14.26 -3.28
CA ILE A 161 -7.77 -13.93 -1.88
C ILE A 161 -6.30 -14.13 -1.52
N ALA A 162 -5.66 -13.10 -0.97
CA ALA A 162 -4.30 -13.16 -0.48
C ALA A 162 -4.26 -13.53 1.01
N SER A 163 -3.23 -14.26 1.43
CA SER A 163 -2.95 -14.46 2.85
C SER A 163 -2.46 -13.17 3.53
N THR A 164 -1.84 -12.29 2.75
CA THR A 164 -1.52 -10.89 3.09
C THR A 164 -1.42 -10.06 1.81
N GLU A 165 -1.82 -8.81 1.85
CA GLU A 165 -1.63 -7.85 0.75
C GLU A 165 -0.33 -7.05 0.88
N GLN A 166 0.43 -7.29 1.98
CA GLN A 166 1.69 -6.60 2.24
C GLN A 166 2.80 -7.61 2.50
N ILE A 167 3.87 -7.51 1.73
CA ILE A 167 5.14 -8.18 2.02
C ILE A 167 5.99 -7.26 2.87
N THR A 168 6.42 -7.76 4.01
CA THR A 168 7.19 -7.03 5.02
C THR A 168 8.43 -7.83 5.40
N GLU A 169 9.25 -7.33 6.32
CA GLU A 169 10.38 -8.12 6.86
C GLU A 169 9.93 -9.42 7.54
N ALA A 170 8.83 -9.34 8.28
CA ALA A 170 8.30 -10.48 9.02
C ALA A 170 7.48 -11.43 8.14
N VAL A 171 6.88 -10.93 7.06
CA VAL A 171 6.04 -11.70 6.14
C VAL A 171 6.60 -11.57 4.73
N THR A 172 7.44 -12.52 4.35
CA THR A 172 8.25 -12.47 3.10
C THR A 172 7.52 -12.99 1.87
N THR A 173 6.35 -13.63 2.05
CA THR A 173 5.55 -14.20 0.96
C THR A 173 4.07 -14.02 1.21
N SER A 174 3.29 -14.00 0.13
CA SER A 174 1.82 -14.07 0.16
C SER A 174 1.33 -15.26 -0.66
N THR A 175 0.34 -15.96 -0.12
CA THR A 175 -0.35 -17.03 -0.82
C THR A 175 -1.63 -16.49 -1.43
N LEU A 176 -1.74 -16.54 -2.75
CA LEU A 176 -2.92 -16.12 -3.51
C LEU A 176 -3.76 -17.35 -3.83
N THR A 177 -4.99 -17.38 -3.36
CA THR A 177 -5.94 -18.48 -3.59
C THR A 177 -7.12 -18.00 -4.41
N THR A 178 -7.41 -18.70 -5.50
CA THR A 178 -8.59 -18.41 -6.33
C THR A 178 -9.80 -19.18 -5.84
N LYS A 179 -10.97 -18.58 -6.00
CA LYS A 179 -12.28 -19.23 -5.87
C LYS A 179 -13.14 -18.85 -7.04
N LEU A 180 -13.92 -19.81 -7.55
CA LEU A 180 -14.91 -19.60 -8.57
C LEU A 180 -16.24 -20.15 -8.08
N MET A 181 -17.31 -19.38 -8.28
CA MET A 181 -18.67 -19.77 -7.94
C MET A 181 -19.57 -19.69 -9.16
N LEU A 182 -20.55 -20.58 -9.24
CA LEU A 182 -21.65 -20.54 -10.20
C LEU A 182 -22.95 -20.48 -9.42
N ALA A 183 -23.74 -19.44 -9.63
CA ALA A 183 -24.99 -19.23 -8.90
C ALA A 183 -24.83 -19.46 -7.38
N SER A 184 -23.77 -18.93 -6.80
CA SER A 184 -23.40 -19.04 -5.38
C SER A 184 -22.92 -20.42 -4.89
N GLN A 185 -22.75 -21.39 -5.77
CA GLN A 185 -22.12 -22.69 -5.43
C GLN A 185 -20.63 -22.63 -5.75
N ASP A 186 -19.79 -23.05 -4.80
CA ASP A 186 -18.34 -23.17 -5.02
C ASP A 186 -18.07 -24.22 -6.11
N LEU A 187 -17.36 -23.81 -7.16
CA LEU A 187 -16.88 -24.73 -8.18
C LEU A 187 -15.48 -25.21 -7.80
N THR A 188 -15.29 -26.51 -7.87
CA THR A 188 -13.98 -27.15 -7.64
C THR A 188 -13.27 -27.50 -8.93
N ASP A 189 -13.98 -27.52 -10.05
CA ASP A 189 -13.43 -27.87 -11.37
C ASP A 189 -13.42 -26.63 -12.27
N TYR A 190 -12.25 -26.01 -12.39
CA TYR A 190 -11.96 -24.90 -13.26
C TYR A 190 -10.46 -24.77 -13.48
N TYR A 191 -10.07 -24.10 -14.56
CA TYR A 191 -8.68 -23.81 -14.91
C TYR A 191 -8.39 -22.33 -14.73
N VAL A 192 -7.17 -21.96 -14.30
CA VAL A 192 -6.76 -20.58 -14.06
C VAL A 192 -5.53 -20.24 -14.90
N LYS A 193 -5.53 -19.06 -15.53
CA LYS A 193 -4.32 -18.43 -16.07
C LYS A 193 -3.99 -17.21 -15.22
N TRP A 194 -2.72 -17.10 -14.83
CA TRP A 194 -2.23 -15.99 -14.04
C TRP A 194 -1.49 -14.98 -14.89
N TYR A 195 -1.62 -13.70 -14.50
CA TYR A 195 -0.90 -12.59 -15.10
C TYR A 195 -0.27 -11.73 -14.01
N LYS A 196 0.93 -11.18 -14.30
CA LYS A 196 1.51 -10.03 -13.60
C LYS A 196 1.19 -8.81 -14.43
N ASP A 197 0.40 -7.88 -13.88
CA ASP A 197 -0.25 -6.83 -14.65
C ASP A 197 -1.00 -7.44 -15.87
N ASP A 198 -0.61 -7.09 -17.09
CA ASP A 198 -1.22 -7.67 -18.31
C ASP A 198 -0.32 -8.73 -18.98
N THR A 199 0.79 -9.14 -18.34
CA THR A 199 1.71 -10.14 -18.88
C THR A 199 1.38 -11.52 -18.36
N LEU A 200 1.13 -12.49 -19.27
CA LEU A 200 0.84 -13.87 -18.92
C LEU A 200 1.99 -14.51 -18.13
N TRP A 201 1.69 -15.05 -16.95
CA TRP A 201 2.64 -15.78 -16.11
C TRP A 201 2.43 -17.30 -16.30
N SER A 202 2.96 -17.80 -17.41
CA SER A 202 2.70 -19.16 -17.90
C SER A 202 3.03 -20.28 -16.91
N ASP A 203 4.09 -20.10 -16.11
CA ASP A 203 4.57 -21.08 -15.12
C ASP A 203 3.58 -21.33 -13.98
N LYS A 204 2.61 -20.43 -13.80
CA LYS A 204 1.57 -20.53 -12.77
C LYS A 204 0.21 -21.02 -13.32
N ASN A 205 0.12 -21.24 -14.62
CA ASN A 205 -1.13 -21.69 -15.22
C ASN A 205 -1.60 -23.04 -14.65
N GLY A 206 -2.90 -23.17 -14.44
CA GLY A 206 -3.55 -24.34 -13.87
C GLY A 206 -3.47 -24.43 -12.33
N GLN A 207 -2.69 -23.57 -11.68
CA GLN A 207 -2.57 -23.56 -10.23
C GLN A 207 -3.66 -22.67 -9.62
N LYS A 208 -4.53 -23.22 -8.78
CA LYS A 208 -5.58 -22.46 -8.07
C LYS A 208 -5.04 -21.69 -6.88
N THR A 209 -3.88 -22.08 -6.41
CA THR A 209 -3.16 -21.40 -5.33
C THR A 209 -1.71 -21.23 -5.76
N ILE A 210 -1.20 -20.02 -5.63
CA ILE A 210 0.20 -19.68 -5.92
C ILE A 210 0.80 -18.92 -4.74
N THR A 211 2.12 -19.00 -4.60
CA THR A 211 2.85 -18.19 -3.63
C THR A 211 3.66 -17.15 -4.39
N VAL A 212 3.59 -15.91 -3.96
CA VAL A 212 4.36 -14.77 -4.47
C VAL A 212 5.27 -14.25 -3.37
N GLY A 213 6.47 -13.84 -3.74
CA GLY A 213 7.46 -13.27 -2.84
C GLY A 213 8.00 -11.95 -3.39
N ARG A 214 9.01 -11.38 -2.73
CA ARG A 214 9.65 -10.12 -3.15
C ARG A 214 10.15 -10.15 -4.58
N ALA A 215 10.78 -11.24 -5.01
CA ALA A 215 11.28 -11.38 -6.38
C ALA A 215 10.20 -11.29 -7.46
N ASP A 216 8.94 -11.40 -7.05
CA ASP A 216 7.79 -11.31 -7.94
C ASP A 216 7.17 -9.93 -7.98
N ILE A 217 7.60 -9.00 -7.11
CA ILE A 217 6.94 -7.72 -6.85
C ILE A 217 7.97 -6.61 -6.91
N ASP A 218 7.66 -5.58 -7.72
CA ASP A 218 8.40 -4.32 -7.76
C ASP A 218 7.48 -3.22 -7.20
N GLY A 219 7.73 -2.83 -5.93
CA GLY A 219 6.88 -1.91 -5.19
C GLY A 219 5.45 -2.42 -4.99
N THR A 220 4.57 -2.25 -5.97
CA THR A 220 3.19 -2.76 -5.95
C THR A 220 2.88 -3.48 -7.25
N GLN A 221 2.56 -4.76 -7.16
CA GLN A 221 2.27 -5.63 -8.30
C GLN A 221 0.80 -6.03 -8.34
N LEU A 222 0.17 -5.93 -9.51
CA LEU A 222 -1.17 -6.48 -9.76
C LEU A 222 -1.07 -7.93 -10.25
N PHE A 223 -1.65 -8.87 -9.51
CA PHE A 223 -1.81 -10.25 -9.92
C PHE A 223 -3.25 -10.47 -10.40
N ILE A 224 -3.42 -10.93 -11.64
CA ILE A 224 -4.72 -11.16 -12.25
C ILE A 224 -4.89 -12.66 -12.47
N ALA A 225 -6.08 -13.17 -12.12
CA ALA A 225 -6.53 -14.52 -12.43
C ALA A 225 -7.65 -14.48 -13.47
N GLU A 226 -7.47 -15.18 -14.57
CA GLU A 226 -8.51 -15.49 -15.54
C GLU A 226 -8.98 -16.93 -15.35
N PHE A 227 -10.29 -17.10 -15.22
CA PHE A 227 -10.92 -18.38 -14.97
C PHE A 227 -11.52 -18.96 -16.25
N PHE A 228 -11.27 -20.24 -16.47
CA PHE A 228 -11.75 -21.01 -17.62
C PHE A 228 -12.44 -22.28 -17.14
N ARG A 229 -13.35 -22.85 -17.92
CA ARG A 229 -13.95 -24.16 -17.63
C ARG A 229 -12.93 -25.28 -17.80
N SER A 230 -12.03 -25.15 -18.79
CA SER A 230 -10.98 -26.13 -19.07
C SER A 230 -9.70 -25.45 -19.55
N SER A 231 -8.60 -26.19 -19.57
CA SER A 231 -7.30 -25.69 -20.06
C SER A 231 -7.28 -25.40 -21.56
N SER A 232 -8.22 -25.98 -22.32
CA SER A 232 -8.34 -25.78 -23.77
C SER A 232 -9.16 -24.56 -24.17
N ASP A 233 -9.86 -23.94 -23.21
CA ASP A 233 -10.69 -22.78 -23.49
C ASP A 233 -9.84 -21.53 -23.75
N THR A 234 -10.27 -20.73 -24.71
CA THR A 234 -9.60 -19.49 -25.12
C THR A 234 -10.28 -18.24 -24.55
N THR A 235 -11.54 -18.34 -24.18
CA THR A 235 -12.32 -17.23 -23.62
C THR A 235 -12.51 -17.44 -22.12
N PRO A 236 -12.06 -16.52 -21.25
CA PRO A 236 -12.28 -16.64 -19.82
C PRO A 236 -13.76 -16.45 -19.49
N ILE A 237 -14.25 -17.20 -18.50
CA ILE A 237 -15.59 -17.05 -17.94
C ILE A 237 -15.65 -15.97 -16.87
N TYR A 238 -14.50 -15.66 -16.25
CA TYR A 238 -14.37 -14.59 -15.29
C TYR A 238 -12.92 -14.08 -15.24
N ARG A 239 -12.71 -12.82 -14.85
CA ARG A 239 -11.40 -12.20 -14.64
C ARG A 239 -11.46 -11.30 -13.43
N THR A 240 -10.48 -11.43 -12.55
CA THR A 240 -10.32 -10.58 -11.37
C THR A 240 -8.86 -10.51 -10.97
N GLY A 241 -8.50 -9.61 -10.05
CA GLY A 241 -7.12 -9.47 -9.62
C GLY A 241 -7.00 -8.89 -8.22
N ILE A 242 -5.79 -8.97 -7.68
CA ILE A 242 -5.42 -8.45 -6.39
C ILE A 242 -4.06 -7.74 -6.48
N ARG A 243 -3.87 -6.67 -5.71
CA ARG A 243 -2.60 -5.96 -5.59
C ARG A 243 -1.87 -6.42 -4.35
N ILE A 244 -0.59 -6.76 -4.52
CA ILE A 244 0.32 -7.04 -3.41
C ILE A 244 1.40 -5.96 -3.42
N THR A 245 1.69 -5.41 -2.25
CA THR A 245 2.69 -4.35 -2.08
C THR A 245 3.88 -4.90 -1.30
N ASP A 246 5.09 -4.76 -1.84
CA ASP A 246 6.32 -4.90 -1.07
C ASP A 246 6.65 -3.58 -0.39
N THR A 247 6.72 -3.59 0.94
CA THR A 247 6.98 -2.40 1.74
C THR A 247 8.47 -2.20 2.04
N LEU A 248 9.35 -3.01 1.44
CA LEU A 248 10.75 -3.11 1.86
C LEU A 248 11.75 -2.37 0.98
N ASP A 249 11.35 -1.96 -0.22
CA ASP A 249 12.27 -1.44 -1.25
C ASP A 249 12.36 0.09 -1.28
N ASP A 250 11.95 0.77 -0.23
CA ASP A 250 12.09 2.23 -0.16
C ASP A 250 13.55 2.63 0.03
N MET A 251 14.19 2.91 -1.09
CA MET A 251 15.52 3.50 -1.14
C MET A 251 15.39 5.01 -1.23
N GLN A 252 16.13 5.74 -0.41
CA GLN A 252 16.17 7.20 -0.46
C GLN A 252 17.60 7.70 -0.65
N VAL A 253 17.75 8.72 -1.49
CA VAL A 253 18.99 9.48 -1.57
C VAL A 253 19.02 10.52 -0.44
N ILE A 254 20.07 10.46 0.38
CA ILE A 254 20.29 11.41 1.46
C ILE A 254 21.53 12.23 1.13
N CYS A 255 21.35 13.55 1.00
CA CYS A 255 22.48 14.50 0.92
C CYS A 255 22.95 14.88 2.31
N TYR A 256 24.27 14.99 2.50
CA TYR A 256 24.88 15.44 3.75
C TYR A 256 26.17 16.22 3.47
N ILE A 257 26.49 17.15 4.35
CA ILE A 257 27.76 17.88 4.25
C ILE A 257 28.88 16.98 4.76
N SER A 258 29.81 16.62 3.87
CA SER A 258 30.95 15.74 4.14
C SER A 258 32.25 16.48 4.46
N SER A 259 32.35 17.80 4.16
CA SER A 259 33.48 18.65 4.52
C SER A 259 33.48 19.06 5.99
N GLU A 260 34.62 19.50 6.51
CA GLU A 260 34.72 20.10 7.83
C GLU A 260 33.96 21.43 7.89
N ASN A 261 34.08 22.25 6.83
CA ASN A 261 33.32 23.49 6.71
C ASN A 261 31.84 23.16 6.47
N LYS A 262 30.95 23.85 7.18
CA LYS A 262 29.49 23.70 7.07
C LYS A 262 28.84 24.89 6.37
N GLU A 263 29.60 25.93 6.14
CA GLU A 263 29.19 27.18 5.49
C GLU A 263 30.24 27.55 4.45
N VAL A 264 29.80 28.07 3.32
CA VAL A 264 30.70 28.56 2.28
C VAL A 264 31.24 29.92 2.68
N ASP A 265 32.56 30.08 2.60
CA ASP A 265 33.28 31.36 2.83
C ASP A 265 34.49 31.41 1.88
N THR A 266 35.10 32.57 1.73
CA THR A 266 36.26 32.77 0.88
C THR A 266 37.37 31.79 1.25
N GLY A 267 37.73 30.91 0.31
CA GLY A 267 38.72 29.85 0.52
C GLY A 267 38.26 28.68 1.40
N LYS A 268 36.97 28.62 1.76
CA LYS A 268 36.38 27.53 2.56
C LYS A 268 35.23 26.89 1.82
N PRO A 269 35.48 25.98 0.87
CA PRO A 269 34.45 25.31 0.15
C PRO A 269 33.66 24.33 1.03
N VAL A 270 32.43 24.09 0.70
CA VAL A 270 31.57 23.05 1.31
C VAL A 270 31.39 21.90 0.33
N THR A 271 31.70 20.70 0.76
CA THR A 271 31.42 19.48 -0.03
C THR A 271 30.16 18.80 0.49
N VAL A 272 29.21 18.63 -0.41
CA VAL A 272 27.98 17.86 -0.19
C VAL A 272 28.17 16.49 -0.85
N SER A 273 27.91 15.44 -0.10
CA SER A 273 27.91 14.07 -0.60
C SER A 273 26.51 13.48 -0.48
N ALA A 274 26.22 12.52 -1.35
CA ALA A 274 24.98 11.79 -1.35
C ALA A 274 25.23 10.29 -1.14
N LYS A 275 24.29 9.63 -0.47
CA LYS A 275 24.28 8.18 -0.27
C LYS A 275 22.86 7.65 -0.42
N ILE A 276 22.76 6.40 -0.86
CA ILE A 276 21.49 5.68 -0.88
C ILE A 276 21.32 4.99 0.47
N VAL A 277 20.15 5.14 1.06
CA VAL A 277 19.82 4.55 2.36
C VAL A 277 18.53 3.77 2.21
N ASN A 278 18.55 2.53 2.64
CA ASN A 278 17.32 1.78 2.85
C ASN A 278 16.59 2.41 4.04
N MET A 279 15.43 2.97 3.79
CA MET A 279 14.68 3.77 4.77
C MET A 279 14.24 2.96 5.99
N ARG A 280 14.07 1.67 5.84
CA ARG A 280 13.66 0.77 6.91
C ARG A 280 14.80 0.43 7.86
N THR A 281 15.95 0.01 7.31
CA THR A 281 17.09 -0.43 8.11
C THR A 281 18.03 0.70 8.47
N ASN A 282 17.86 1.88 7.85
CA ASN A 282 18.79 3.01 7.89
C ASN A 282 20.22 2.63 7.44
N ALA A 283 20.36 1.50 6.75
CA ALA A 283 21.64 1.05 6.23
C ALA A 283 21.97 1.74 4.92
N THR A 284 23.25 2.10 4.74
CA THR A 284 23.73 2.61 3.45
C THR A 284 23.76 1.46 2.44
N VAL A 285 23.20 1.67 1.27
CA VAL A 285 23.16 0.72 0.16
C VAL A 285 24.14 1.16 -0.91
N SER A 286 24.88 0.22 -1.46
CA SER A 286 25.82 0.44 -2.54
C SER A 286 25.43 -0.43 -3.74
N PRO A 287 24.54 0.06 -4.62
CA PRO A 287 24.15 -0.70 -5.81
C PRO A 287 25.30 -0.86 -6.78
N SER A 288 25.17 -1.83 -7.68
CA SER A 288 26.15 -2.01 -8.76
C SER A 288 25.96 -0.94 -9.83
N ASN A 289 27.07 -0.31 -10.25
CA ASN A 289 27.08 0.70 -11.32
C ASN A 289 26.05 1.84 -11.18
N PRO A 290 26.01 2.55 -10.05
CA PRO A 290 25.10 3.68 -9.89
C PRO A 290 25.52 4.84 -10.80
N VAL A 291 24.57 5.42 -11.51
CA VAL A 291 24.76 6.66 -12.26
C VAL A 291 24.22 7.82 -11.43
N TRP A 292 25.13 8.62 -10.95
CA TRP A 292 24.83 9.78 -10.11
C TRP A 292 24.69 11.05 -10.94
N ARG A 293 23.77 11.90 -10.50
CA ARG A 293 23.68 13.30 -10.88
C ARG A 293 23.46 14.15 -9.65
N MET A 294 24.37 15.08 -9.40
CA MET A 294 24.20 16.11 -8.36
C MET A 294 24.19 17.48 -9.01
N ASP A 295 23.26 18.31 -8.61
CA ASP A 295 23.12 19.68 -9.10
C ASP A 295 23.15 20.67 -7.94
N VAL A 296 23.86 21.77 -8.12
CA VAL A 296 23.72 22.98 -7.30
C VAL A 296 22.65 23.84 -7.96
N MET A 297 21.56 24.07 -7.27
CA MET A 297 20.41 24.82 -7.74
C MET A 297 20.41 26.23 -7.15
N GLU A 298 20.23 27.22 -7.99
CA GLU A 298 19.94 28.58 -7.52
C GLU A 298 18.52 28.60 -6.94
N LYS A 299 18.41 28.95 -5.66
CA LYS A 299 17.14 28.82 -4.91
C LYS A 299 16.02 29.74 -5.41
N SER A 300 16.36 30.86 -6.01
CA SER A 300 15.39 31.82 -6.52
C SER A 300 14.74 31.41 -7.84
N THR A 301 15.50 30.70 -8.69
CA THR A 301 15.10 30.34 -10.04
C THR A 301 14.91 28.85 -10.25
N TRP A 302 15.37 28.01 -9.30
CA TRP A 302 15.45 26.55 -9.43
C TRP A 302 16.21 26.08 -10.67
N THR A 303 17.20 26.87 -11.08
CA THR A 303 18.05 26.53 -12.23
C THR A 303 19.33 25.89 -11.75
N SER A 304 19.76 24.81 -12.38
CA SER A 304 21.06 24.19 -12.09
C SER A 304 22.18 25.10 -12.58
N ILE A 305 23.08 25.46 -11.66
CA ILE A 305 24.23 26.32 -11.92
C ILE A 305 25.54 25.56 -11.92
N LYS A 306 25.57 24.35 -11.38
CA LYS A 306 26.71 23.44 -11.40
C LYS A 306 26.20 22.01 -11.28
N SER A 307 26.81 21.08 -12.01
CA SER A 307 26.46 19.66 -11.98
C SER A 307 27.69 18.78 -11.76
N SER A 308 27.48 17.62 -11.16
CA SER A 308 28.48 16.56 -10.99
C SER A 308 27.85 15.20 -11.34
N ALA A 309 28.61 14.35 -12.01
CA ALA A 309 28.22 12.96 -12.32
C ALA A 309 28.69 11.96 -11.24
N THR A 310 29.09 12.44 -10.08
CA THR A 310 29.48 11.62 -8.93
C THR A 310 28.54 11.86 -7.77
N ASN A 311 28.64 11.04 -6.72
CA ASN A 311 27.87 11.22 -5.48
C ASN A 311 28.38 12.34 -4.58
N SER A 312 29.14 13.29 -5.12
CA SER A 312 29.70 14.41 -4.37
C SER A 312 29.84 15.64 -5.26
N ILE A 313 29.56 16.80 -4.69
CA ILE A 313 29.74 18.11 -5.35
C ILE A 313 30.25 19.12 -4.34
N THR A 314 31.19 19.97 -4.79
CA THR A 314 31.74 21.03 -3.94
C THR A 314 31.14 22.37 -4.34
N VAL A 315 30.63 23.09 -3.36
CA VAL A 315 30.08 24.44 -3.45
C VAL A 315 31.14 25.43 -2.94
N THR A 316 31.40 26.46 -3.72
CA THR A 316 32.32 27.56 -3.41
C THR A 316 31.61 28.90 -3.41
N THR A 317 32.31 29.97 -3.18
CA THR A 317 31.75 31.33 -3.34
C THR A 317 31.32 31.63 -4.78
N ASP A 318 31.83 30.92 -5.78
CA ASP A 318 31.43 31.10 -7.19
C ASP A 318 29.96 30.75 -7.42
N GLU A 319 29.41 29.83 -6.63
CA GLU A 319 28.00 29.41 -6.71
C GLU A 319 27.10 30.28 -5.79
N THR A 320 27.62 30.81 -4.68
CA THR A 320 26.85 31.61 -3.72
C THR A 320 26.87 33.10 -4.00
N ASP A 321 28.01 33.63 -4.52
CA ASP A 321 28.21 35.06 -4.77
C ASP A 321 28.05 35.37 -6.25
N ARG A 322 26.83 35.26 -6.77
CA ARG A 322 26.52 35.50 -8.19
C ARG A 322 25.87 36.85 -8.36
N ASN A 323 26.23 37.52 -9.46
CA ASN A 323 25.70 38.83 -9.83
C ASN A 323 25.92 39.95 -8.77
N GLY A 324 26.91 39.78 -7.90
CA GLY A 324 27.22 40.75 -6.82
C GLY A 324 26.29 40.63 -5.61
N GLU A 325 25.50 39.59 -5.53
CA GLU A 325 24.62 39.28 -4.40
C GLU A 325 25.02 37.94 -3.77
N GLN A 326 24.86 37.81 -2.46
CA GLN A 326 24.98 36.55 -1.75
C GLN A 326 23.67 35.79 -1.83
N ASN A 327 23.67 34.61 -2.44
CA ASN A 327 22.50 33.83 -2.68
C ASN A 327 22.59 32.46 -1.99
N ASP A 328 21.49 32.02 -1.40
CA ASP A 328 21.36 30.65 -0.95
C ASP A 328 21.29 29.70 -2.17
N VAL A 329 22.00 28.59 -2.10
CA VAL A 329 21.93 27.51 -3.08
C VAL A 329 21.38 26.24 -2.42
N GLU A 330 20.74 25.40 -3.22
CA GLU A 330 20.30 24.07 -2.82
C GLU A 330 21.05 23.01 -3.61
N VAL A 331 21.47 21.95 -2.96
CA VAL A 331 22.10 20.81 -3.62
C VAL A 331 21.09 19.67 -3.70
N THR A 332 20.82 19.24 -4.93
CA THR A 332 19.98 18.06 -5.21
C THR A 332 20.84 16.90 -5.68
N ALA A 333 20.39 15.69 -5.42
CA ALA A 333 21.03 14.48 -5.90
C ALA A 333 19.99 13.49 -6.43
N GLU A 334 20.30 12.93 -7.59
CA GLU A 334 19.56 11.86 -8.24
C GLU A 334 20.52 10.70 -8.53
N VAL A 335 20.03 9.49 -8.42
CA VAL A 335 20.80 8.30 -8.77
C VAL A 335 19.89 7.31 -9.49
N THR A 336 20.42 6.72 -10.55
CA THR A 336 19.80 5.59 -11.26
C THR A 336 20.76 4.40 -11.24
N TRP A 337 20.21 3.21 -11.07
CA TRP A 337 20.95 1.94 -11.17
C TRP A 337 20.07 0.87 -11.76
N ASN A 338 20.69 -0.14 -12.34
CA ASN A 338 20.00 -1.37 -12.74
C ASN A 338 20.26 -2.43 -11.68
N GLU A 339 19.21 -3.11 -11.24
CA GLU A 339 19.30 -4.28 -10.38
C GLU A 339 19.89 -5.49 -11.11
#